data_4ec0323f2e1bb28c8e8a5719793c75f9
#
_entry.id   4ec0323f2e1bb28c8e8a5719793c75f9
#
_cell.length_a   1.000
_cell.length_b   1.000
_cell.length_c   1.000
_cell.angle_alpha   90.00
_cell.angle_beta   90.00
_cell.angle_gamma   90.00
#
_symmetry.space_group_name_H-M   'P 1'
#
loop_
_entity.id
_entity.type
_entity.pdbx_description
1 polymer ?
#
loop_
_entity_poly.entity_id
_entity_poly.type
_entity_poly.pdbx_seq_one_letter_code
_entity_poly.pdbx_strand_id
1 'polypeptide(L)'
;SVKKATQAGDRIARGLNVSPGAAVGVIAFDADVAERWAKESDRPVIMVRPETKPDDVHGMLAAKGLLTSRGGRTSHAALVARQFGKPAVVGVAELEIDLEARTMRVASRSFAEGDWISIDGTTGE
;
A
#
# COMPACT_ATOMS: atom_id res chain seq x y z
N SER A 1 -8.73 12.08 -0.37
CA SER A 1 -8.25 12.24 1.00
C SER A 1 -8.64 11.04 1.85
N VAL A 2 -7.98 10.87 2.97
CA VAL A 2 -8.29 9.79 3.91
C VAL A 2 -9.75 9.87 4.35
N LYS A 3 -10.21 11.05 4.67
CA LYS A 3 -11.56 11.26 5.12
C LYS A 3 -12.59 10.81 4.09
N LYS A 4 -12.35 11.13 2.84
CA LYS A 4 -13.23 10.72 1.75
C LYS A 4 -13.22 9.21 1.56
N ALA A 5 -12.05 8.58 1.65
CA ALA A 5 -11.91 7.15 1.45
C ALA A 5 -12.57 6.33 2.54
N THR A 6 -12.70 6.88 3.74
CA THR A 6 -13.31 6.15 4.86
C THR A 6 -14.79 6.41 5.04
N GLN A 7 -15.38 7.29 4.23
CA GLN A 7 -16.81 7.61 4.32
C GLN A 7 -17.65 6.70 3.43
N ALA A 8 -18.91 6.57 3.83
CA ALA A 8 -19.98 6.11 2.95
C ALA A 8 -19.67 4.85 2.16
N GLY A 9 -19.01 3.88 2.76
CA GLY A 9 -18.77 2.63 2.07
C GLY A 9 -17.59 2.63 1.12
N ASP A 10 -16.74 3.64 1.18
CA ASP A 10 -15.50 3.65 0.40
C ASP A 10 -14.50 2.62 0.89
N ARG A 11 -14.76 2.02 2.03
CA ARG A 11 -13.98 0.91 2.56
C ARG A 11 -14.25 -0.32 1.72
N ILE A 12 -13.21 -0.85 1.09
CA ILE A 12 -13.38 -1.93 0.12
C ILE A 12 -12.68 -3.23 0.52
N ALA A 13 -11.73 -3.19 1.45
CA ALA A 13 -11.02 -4.39 1.88
C ALA A 13 -10.37 -4.19 3.23
N ARG A 14 -9.99 -5.30 3.85
CA ARG A 14 -9.35 -5.29 5.15
C ARG A 14 -8.23 -6.32 5.18
N GLY A 15 -7.12 -5.96 5.80
CA GLY A 15 -5.99 -6.85 6.03
C GLY A 15 -5.50 -6.73 7.47
N LEU A 16 -4.27 -7.16 7.71
CA LEU A 16 -3.65 -7.08 9.04
C LEU A 16 -3.08 -5.69 9.28
N ASN A 17 -3.44 -5.10 10.39
CA ASN A 17 -2.94 -3.81 10.81
C ASN A 17 -1.62 -3.97 11.56
N VAL A 18 -0.51 -3.96 10.81
CA VAL A 18 0.81 -4.24 11.38
C VAL A 18 1.61 -3.01 11.77
N SER A 19 1.24 -1.86 11.24
CA SER A 19 1.90 -0.60 11.60
C SER A 19 0.84 0.50 11.58
N PRO A 20 0.67 1.24 12.68
CA PRO A 20 -0.45 2.17 12.81
C PRO A 20 -0.29 3.43 11.97
N GLY A 21 -1.39 4.14 11.83
CA GLY A 21 -1.45 5.40 11.11
C GLY A 21 -2.20 5.25 9.80
N ALA A 22 -2.60 6.38 9.25
CA ALA A 22 -3.28 6.44 7.98
C ALA A 22 -2.36 7.05 6.93
N ALA A 23 -2.50 6.59 5.69
CA ALA A 23 -1.73 7.14 4.60
C ALA A 23 -2.61 7.28 3.37
N VAL A 24 -2.37 8.35 2.60
CA VAL A 24 -3.02 8.61 1.33
C VAL A 24 -1.92 8.80 0.29
N GLY A 25 -2.12 8.22 -0.87
CA GLY A 25 -1.15 8.40 -1.94
C GLY A 25 -1.58 7.74 -3.22
N VAL A 26 -0.72 7.85 -4.21
CA VAL A 26 -0.93 7.21 -5.50
C VAL A 26 -0.32 5.81 -5.47
N ILE A 27 -0.96 4.88 -6.16
CA ILE A 27 -0.52 3.49 -6.21
C ILE A 27 0.76 3.38 -7.05
N ALA A 28 1.78 2.72 -6.49
CA ALA A 28 2.97 2.31 -7.22
C ALA A 28 3.17 0.82 -7.01
N PHE A 29 3.34 0.08 -8.10
CA PHE A 29 3.43 -1.38 -8.03
C PHE A 29 4.85 -1.93 -7.93
N ASP A 30 5.85 -1.08 -7.92
CA ASP A 30 7.22 -1.52 -7.67
C ASP A 30 8.02 -0.44 -6.95
N ALA A 31 9.16 -0.87 -6.41
CA ALA A 31 10.00 0.00 -5.60
C ALA A 31 10.61 1.15 -6.40
N ASP A 32 10.98 0.90 -7.64
CA ASP A 32 11.63 1.92 -8.47
C ASP A 32 10.65 3.05 -8.81
N VAL A 33 9.41 2.70 -9.16
CA VAL A 33 8.37 3.70 -9.43
C VAL A 33 8.05 4.47 -8.16
N ALA A 34 7.93 3.77 -7.03
CA ALA A 34 7.63 4.41 -5.76
C ALA A 34 8.69 5.45 -5.41
N GLU A 35 9.95 5.09 -5.52
CA GLU A 35 11.05 6.00 -5.21
C GLU A 35 11.08 7.18 -6.18
N ARG A 36 10.94 6.90 -7.47
CA ARG A 36 10.99 7.94 -8.49
C ARG A 36 9.88 8.97 -8.30
N TRP A 37 8.65 8.51 -8.08
CA TRP A 37 7.52 9.44 -7.93
C TRP A 37 7.62 10.23 -6.63
N ALA A 38 8.08 9.62 -5.56
CA ALA A 38 8.24 10.32 -4.29
C ALA A 38 9.29 11.42 -4.39
N LYS A 39 10.38 11.17 -5.11
CA LYS A 39 11.49 12.12 -5.24
C LYS A 39 11.30 13.15 -6.36
N GLU A 40 10.89 12.68 -7.53
CA GLU A 40 10.83 13.55 -8.71
C GLU A 40 9.51 14.31 -8.80
N SER A 41 8.41 13.68 -8.45
CA SER A 41 7.09 14.29 -8.56
C SER A 41 6.56 14.83 -7.25
N ASP A 42 7.27 14.60 -6.16
CA ASP A 42 6.84 14.94 -4.81
C ASP A 42 5.42 14.44 -4.51
N ARG A 43 5.07 13.30 -5.06
CA ARG A 43 3.77 12.68 -4.82
C ARG A 43 3.84 11.74 -3.62
N PRO A 44 2.85 11.78 -2.74
CA PRO A 44 2.75 10.72 -1.73
C PRO A 44 2.41 9.42 -2.43
N VAL A 45 3.09 8.34 -2.07
CA VAL A 45 2.97 7.05 -2.73
C VAL A 45 2.56 5.98 -1.74
N ILE A 46 1.63 5.13 -2.15
CA ILE A 46 1.32 3.88 -1.46
C ILE A 46 1.91 2.77 -2.32
N MET A 47 2.88 2.05 -1.79
CA MET A 47 3.49 0.95 -2.51
C MET A 47 2.63 -0.30 -2.35
N VAL A 48 2.22 -0.88 -3.46
CA VAL A 48 1.31 -2.03 -3.49
C VAL A 48 2.00 -3.20 -4.17
N ARG A 49 2.18 -4.29 -3.44
CA ARG A 49 2.86 -5.50 -3.96
C ARG A 49 2.16 -6.74 -3.43
N PRO A 50 2.24 -7.87 -4.15
CA PRO A 50 1.79 -9.13 -3.54
C PRO A 50 2.56 -9.42 -2.25
N GLU A 51 3.87 -9.21 -2.26
CA GLU A 51 4.74 -9.26 -1.11
C GLU A 51 5.98 -8.43 -1.42
N THR A 52 6.74 -8.06 -0.39
CA THR A 52 7.96 -7.28 -0.59
C THR A 52 9.18 -8.13 -0.26
N LYS A 53 10.32 -7.73 -0.82
CA LYS A 53 11.60 -8.42 -0.66
C LYS A 53 12.65 -7.41 -0.21
N PRO A 54 13.82 -7.86 0.29
CA PRO A 54 14.88 -6.92 0.68
C PRO A 54 15.25 -5.92 -0.41
N ASP A 55 15.18 -6.32 -1.68
CA ASP A 55 15.49 -5.41 -2.80
C ASP A 55 14.48 -4.28 -2.95
N ASP A 56 13.33 -4.35 -2.28
CA ASP A 56 12.27 -3.35 -2.36
C ASP A 56 12.40 -2.24 -1.33
N VAL A 57 13.38 -2.31 -0.45
CA VAL A 57 13.48 -1.39 0.71
C VAL A 57 13.52 0.08 0.28
N HIS A 58 14.24 0.40 -0.79
CA HIS A 58 14.35 1.80 -1.23
C HIS A 58 12.97 2.41 -1.55
N GLY A 59 12.10 1.63 -2.19
CA GLY A 59 10.75 2.09 -2.48
C GLY A 59 9.88 2.13 -1.24
N MET A 60 10.06 1.16 -0.34
CA MET A 60 9.31 1.11 0.89
C MET A 60 9.60 2.32 1.78
N LEU A 61 10.86 2.76 1.82
CA LEU A 61 11.24 3.94 2.59
C LEU A 61 10.72 5.24 1.98
N ALA A 62 10.63 5.29 0.66
CA ALA A 62 10.11 6.47 -0.03
C ALA A 62 8.59 6.58 0.05
N ALA A 63 7.89 5.47 0.21
CA ALA A 63 6.43 5.46 0.24
C ALA A 63 5.88 6.00 1.56
N LYS A 64 4.67 6.52 1.53
CA LYS A 64 3.97 6.97 2.73
C LYS A 64 3.25 5.81 3.43
N GLY A 65 2.99 4.74 2.71
CA GLY A 65 2.36 3.56 3.27
C GLY A 65 2.58 2.35 2.39
N LEU A 66 2.31 1.17 2.94
CA LEU A 66 2.52 -0.11 2.28
C LEU A 66 1.23 -0.94 2.31
N LEU A 67 0.95 -1.60 1.19
CA LEU A 67 -0.21 -2.48 1.06
C LEU A 67 0.23 -3.76 0.37
N THR A 68 -0.04 -4.91 0.97
CA THR A 68 0.28 -6.19 0.35
C THR A 68 -0.91 -7.13 0.37
N SER A 69 -0.98 -8.02 -0.62
CA SER A 69 -2.02 -9.05 -0.66
C SER A 69 -1.63 -10.29 0.15
N ARG A 70 -0.35 -10.50 0.38
CA ARG A 70 0.18 -11.65 1.13
C ARG A 70 0.94 -11.18 2.35
N GLY A 71 1.25 -12.14 3.21
CA GLY A 71 2.09 -11.90 4.36
C GLY A 71 1.30 -11.72 5.64
N GLY A 72 2.00 -11.81 6.74
CA GLY A 72 1.44 -11.69 8.07
C GLY A 72 2.25 -10.70 8.90
N ARG A 73 2.07 -10.76 10.20
CA ARG A 73 2.70 -9.82 11.13
C ARG A 73 4.22 -9.93 11.17
N THR A 74 4.78 -11.03 10.69
CA THR A 74 6.23 -11.25 10.64
C THR A 74 6.79 -11.20 9.23
N SER A 75 5.97 -10.83 8.24
CA SER A 75 6.44 -10.68 6.86
C SER A 75 7.46 -9.55 6.75
N HIS A 76 8.23 -9.58 5.67
CA HIS A 76 9.22 -8.54 5.41
C HIS A 76 8.57 -7.14 5.40
N ALA A 77 7.43 -7.02 4.72
CA ALA A 77 6.72 -5.73 4.66
C ALA A 77 6.32 -5.24 6.05
N ALA A 78 5.80 -6.13 6.89
CA ALA A 78 5.38 -5.78 8.23
C ALA A 78 6.56 -5.34 9.09
N LEU A 79 7.68 -6.06 9.01
CA LEU A 79 8.86 -5.74 9.81
C LEU A 79 9.46 -4.39 9.41
N VAL A 80 9.59 -4.14 8.11
CA VAL A 80 10.12 -2.88 7.62
C VAL A 80 9.19 -1.72 7.98
N ALA A 81 7.88 -1.91 7.81
CA ALA A 81 6.91 -0.87 8.13
C ALA A 81 7.02 -0.45 9.60
N ARG A 82 7.09 -1.42 10.51
CA ARG A 82 7.20 -1.12 11.94
C ARG A 82 8.54 -0.47 12.29
N GLN A 83 9.62 -0.93 11.65
CA GLN A 83 10.95 -0.38 11.92
C GLN A 83 11.04 1.09 11.54
N PHE A 84 10.40 1.49 10.44
CA PHE A 84 10.50 2.84 9.93
C PHE A 84 9.23 3.67 10.16
N GLY A 85 8.28 3.14 10.91
CA GLY A 85 7.07 3.88 11.28
C GLY A 85 6.15 4.19 10.11
N LYS A 86 6.12 3.34 9.09
CA LYS A 86 5.23 3.53 7.94
C LYS A 86 3.90 2.84 8.19
N PRO A 87 2.77 3.51 7.95
CA PRO A 87 1.49 2.82 7.96
C PRO A 87 1.48 1.66 6.98
N ALA A 88 0.93 0.52 7.39
CA ALA A 88 0.92 -0.66 6.54
C ALA A 88 -0.27 -1.56 6.83
N VAL A 89 -0.84 -2.10 5.77
CA VAL A 89 -1.86 -3.12 5.81
C VAL A 89 -1.37 -4.27 4.96
N VAL A 90 -1.25 -5.45 5.55
CA VAL A 90 -0.72 -6.62 4.85
C VAL A 90 -1.76 -7.75 4.84
N GLY A 91 -1.57 -8.69 3.93
CA GLY A 91 -2.43 -9.88 3.89
C GLY A 91 -3.86 -9.60 3.47
N VAL A 92 -4.06 -8.65 2.58
CA VAL A 92 -5.41 -8.35 2.07
C VAL A 92 -5.77 -9.42 1.04
N ALA A 93 -6.51 -10.43 1.48
CA ALA A 93 -6.80 -11.61 0.66
C ALA A 93 -7.61 -11.29 -0.60
N GLU A 94 -8.46 -10.28 -0.54
CA GLU A 94 -9.30 -9.90 -1.68
C GLU A 94 -8.56 -9.12 -2.75
N LEU A 95 -7.31 -8.74 -2.49
CA LEU A 95 -6.54 -7.89 -3.40
C LEU A 95 -5.89 -8.75 -4.48
N GLU A 96 -6.23 -8.48 -5.72
CA GLU A 96 -5.64 -9.15 -6.89
C GLU A 96 -4.79 -8.13 -7.64
N ILE A 97 -3.51 -8.42 -7.76
CA ILE A 97 -2.55 -7.51 -8.38
C ILE A 97 -2.06 -8.12 -9.69
N ASP A 98 -2.19 -7.36 -10.77
CA ASP A 98 -1.66 -7.72 -12.08
C ASP A 98 -0.47 -6.80 -12.38
N LEU A 99 0.73 -7.33 -12.16
CA LEU A 99 1.94 -6.53 -12.34
C LEU A 99 2.26 -6.20 -13.79
N GLU A 100 1.82 -7.04 -14.72
CA GLU A 100 2.03 -6.77 -16.14
C GLU A 100 1.14 -5.61 -16.61
N ALA A 101 -0.12 -5.64 -16.23
CA ALA A 101 -1.06 -4.59 -16.60
C ALA A 101 -0.93 -3.35 -15.73
N ARG A 102 -0.20 -3.42 -14.62
CA ARG A 102 -0.06 -2.35 -13.66
C ARG A 102 -1.42 -1.92 -13.11
N THR A 103 -2.20 -2.91 -12.70
CA THR A 103 -3.54 -2.71 -12.15
C THR A 103 -3.72 -3.59 -10.92
N MET A 104 -4.72 -3.24 -10.12
CA MET A 104 -5.18 -4.10 -9.05
C MET A 104 -6.70 -4.10 -9.00
N ARG A 105 -7.23 -5.16 -8.43
CA ARG A 105 -8.66 -5.34 -8.28
C ARG A 105 -8.97 -5.75 -6.86
N VAL A 106 -9.94 -5.09 -6.27
CA VAL A 106 -10.39 -5.44 -4.93
C VAL A 106 -11.90 -5.23 -4.86
N ALA A 107 -12.62 -6.22 -4.34
CA ALA A 107 -14.07 -6.29 -4.43
C ALA A 107 -14.45 -6.24 -5.93
N SER A 108 -15.31 -5.35 -6.35
CA SER A 108 -15.66 -5.22 -7.77
C SER A 108 -15.03 -3.99 -8.41
N ARG A 109 -14.02 -3.41 -7.74
CA ARG A 109 -13.36 -2.20 -8.21
C ARG A 109 -11.99 -2.49 -8.78
N SER A 110 -11.61 -1.74 -9.81
CA SER A 110 -10.29 -1.82 -10.42
C SER A 110 -9.57 -0.49 -10.28
N PHE A 111 -8.25 -0.57 -10.06
CA PHE A 111 -7.40 0.59 -9.89
C PHE A 111 -6.16 0.43 -10.75
N ALA A 112 -5.68 1.53 -11.29
CA ALA A 112 -4.45 1.54 -12.07
C ALA A 112 -3.34 2.22 -11.28
N GLU A 113 -2.09 1.94 -11.66
CA GLU A 113 -0.95 2.63 -11.09
C GLU A 113 -1.14 4.14 -11.28
N GLY A 114 -0.91 4.90 -10.23
CA GLY A 114 -1.14 6.34 -10.25
C GLY A 114 -2.48 6.77 -9.69
N ASP A 115 -3.42 5.86 -9.51
CA ASP A 115 -4.69 6.18 -8.88
C ASP A 115 -4.49 6.46 -7.38
N TRP A 116 -5.33 7.33 -6.83
CA TRP A 116 -5.26 7.67 -5.42
C TRP A 116 -6.00 6.66 -4.56
N ILE A 117 -5.37 6.24 -3.48
CA ILE A 117 -5.99 5.38 -2.47
C ILE A 117 -5.60 5.86 -1.08
N SER A 118 -6.29 5.34 -0.08
CA SER A 118 -5.91 5.51 1.31
C SER A 118 -5.93 4.17 2.03
N ILE A 119 -5.05 4.05 3.00
CA ILE A 119 -5.00 2.88 3.88
C ILE A 119 -4.99 3.36 5.33
N ASP A 120 -5.45 2.50 6.23
CA ASP A 120 -5.43 2.78 7.66
C ASP A 120 -4.77 1.60 8.38
N GLY A 121 -3.50 1.79 8.75
CA GLY A 121 -2.74 0.77 9.47
C GLY A 121 -3.20 0.56 10.90
N THR A 122 -3.99 1.47 11.45
CA THR A 122 -4.54 1.32 12.80
C THR A 122 -5.69 0.32 12.81
N THR A 123 -6.54 0.36 11.79
CA THR A 123 -7.71 -0.53 11.70
C THR A 123 -7.54 -1.68 10.72
N GLY A 124 -6.51 -1.65 9.86
CA GLY A 124 -6.30 -2.67 8.85
C GLY A 124 -7.04 -2.36 7.54
N GLU A 125 -7.50 -1.20 7.36
CA GLU A 125 -8.26 -0.77 6.17
C GLU A 125 -7.43 0.19 5.32
#